data_75c956ac9d5a98fd817d03805e490f88
#
_entry.id   75c956ac9d5a98fd817d03805e490f88
#
_cell.length_a   1.000
_cell.length_b   1.000
_cell.length_c   1.000
_cell.angle_alpha   90.00
_cell.angle_beta   90.00
_cell.angle_gamma   90.00
#
_symmetry.space_group_name_H-M   'P 1'
#
loop_
_entity.id
_entity.type
_entity.pdbx_description
1 polymer ?
#
loop_
_entity_poly.entity_id
_entity_poly.type
_entity_poly.pdbx_seq_one_letter_code
_entity_poly.pdbx_strand_id
1 'polypeptide(L)'
;STGNIYGEQVATVAATGNKNFNRFMGWADAARQLLVMTNADNPRDAQQAVDLGAEGIGLCRTEHMFFAEDRIKAVREMICARTVEEREAALAKVEPFQQGDFEAMYRIMGERPMTIRYLDPPLHEFLPTKDEDIKELAADMGMTYDDLKNVVTSLHEFNPMMGHRGCRLAVTYPEIAAMQTRAVIKAALNVSAETGHVITPHIMIPLVGEVKELKFVKDVVVKVADELIAAAGVDMKYQVGTMIEIPRAALTAGEIAKEAEFFSFGTNDLTQMTFGFSRDDAAKF
;
A
#
# COMPACT_ATOMS: atom_id res chain seq x y z
N SER A 1 -10.31 9.48 30.69
CA SER A 1 -11.01 10.50 29.90
C SER A 1 -12.36 10.80 30.56
N THR A 2 -12.65 12.05 30.74
CA THR A 2 -13.95 12.52 31.25
C THR A 2 -14.81 12.86 30.03
N GLY A 3 -15.71 11.98 29.64
CA GLY A 3 -16.68 12.21 28.57
C GLY A 3 -18.11 12.10 29.09
N ASN A 4 -19.02 12.85 28.52
CA ASN A 4 -20.43 12.69 28.77
C ASN A 4 -21.01 11.59 27.92
N ILE A 5 -21.87 10.76 28.50
CA ILE A 5 -22.65 9.76 27.78
C ILE A 5 -24.05 10.29 27.60
N TYR A 6 -24.56 10.34 26.40
CA TYR A 6 -25.91 10.79 26.08
C TYR A 6 -26.77 9.58 25.72
N GLY A 7 -28.01 9.56 26.23
CA GLY A 7 -29.00 8.51 25.96
C GLY A 7 -29.76 8.68 24.65
N GLU A 8 -29.45 9.72 23.90
CA GLU A 8 -30.12 10.07 22.64
C GLU A 8 -29.08 10.50 21.56
N GLN A 9 -29.51 10.55 20.32
CA GLN A 9 -28.68 11.03 19.22
C GLN A 9 -28.43 12.53 19.36
N VAL A 10 -27.16 12.91 19.56
CA VAL A 10 -26.74 14.30 19.67
C VAL A 10 -26.58 14.92 18.29
N ALA A 11 -27.04 16.16 18.13
CA ALA A 11 -26.82 16.91 16.89
C ALA A 11 -25.32 17.12 16.63
N THR A 12 -24.88 16.81 15.40
CA THR A 12 -23.50 17.01 14.96
C THR A 12 -23.41 18.18 13.99
N VAL A 13 -22.29 18.87 14.00
CA VAL A 13 -21.98 19.95 13.06
C VAL A 13 -20.79 19.54 12.21
N ALA A 14 -20.93 19.69 10.88
CA ALA A 14 -19.82 19.42 9.98
C ALA A 14 -18.66 20.41 10.24
N ALA A 15 -17.47 19.88 10.42
CA ALA A 15 -16.27 20.67 10.71
C ALA A 15 -15.94 21.66 9.58
N THR A 16 -16.08 21.24 8.35
CA THR A 16 -15.79 22.05 7.13
C THR A 16 -16.63 23.31 7.01
N GLY A 17 -17.83 23.36 7.58
CA GLY A 17 -18.71 24.54 7.59
C GLY A 17 -18.54 25.47 8.79
N ASN A 18 -17.72 25.10 9.77
CA ASN A 18 -17.59 25.84 11.01
C ASN A 18 -16.53 26.94 10.91
N LYS A 19 -16.98 28.22 10.98
CA LYS A 19 -16.09 29.37 10.86
C LYS A 19 -14.98 29.43 11.93
N ASN A 20 -15.27 29.00 13.16
CA ASN A 20 -14.28 29.00 14.23
C ASN A 20 -13.25 27.88 14.03
N PHE A 21 -13.70 26.69 13.57
CA PHE A 21 -12.79 25.61 13.19
C PHE A 21 -11.84 26.04 12.07
N ASN A 22 -12.39 26.60 10.99
CA ASN A 22 -11.58 27.06 9.86
C ASN A 22 -10.58 28.16 10.26
N ARG A 23 -11.00 29.08 11.15
CA ARG A 23 -10.09 30.11 11.68
C ARG A 23 -8.97 29.51 12.51
N PHE A 24 -9.28 28.54 13.35
CA PHE A 24 -8.29 27.83 14.16
C PHE A 24 -7.30 27.06 13.29
N MET A 25 -7.81 26.32 12.30
CA MET A 25 -6.96 25.60 11.32
C MET A 25 -6.07 26.56 10.51
N GLY A 26 -6.57 27.74 10.15
CA GLY A 26 -5.75 28.77 9.50
C GLY A 26 -4.58 29.26 10.38
N TRP A 27 -4.75 29.33 11.68
CA TRP A 27 -3.62 29.64 12.59
C TRP A 27 -2.62 28.47 12.67
N ALA A 28 -3.10 27.23 12.68
CA ALA A 28 -2.23 26.06 12.63
C ALA A 28 -1.43 26.01 11.35
N ASP A 29 -2.06 26.25 10.21
CA ASP A 29 -1.41 26.29 8.90
C ASP A 29 -0.36 27.42 8.79
N ALA A 30 -0.62 28.56 9.38
CA ALA A 30 0.35 29.66 9.43
C ALA A 30 1.58 29.36 10.31
N ALA A 31 1.45 28.49 11.30
CA ALA A 31 2.51 28.16 12.25
C ALA A 31 3.31 26.90 11.84
N ARG A 32 2.71 25.96 11.13
CA ARG A 32 3.38 24.71 10.72
C ARG A 32 4.45 24.95 9.67
N GLN A 33 5.46 24.07 9.64
CA GLN A 33 6.53 24.06 8.64
C GLN A 33 6.45 22.84 7.71
N LEU A 34 5.76 21.76 8.14
CA LEU A 34 5.63 20.53 7.40
C LEU A 34 4.29 20.50 6.63
N LEU A 35 4.29 19.79 5.52
CA LEU A 35 3.06 19.51 4.76
C LEU A 35 2.16 18.54 5.55
N VAL A 36 0.84 18.70 5.39
CA VAL A 36 -0.14 17.78 5.96
C VAL A 36 -0.49 16.74 4.91
N MET A 37 0.04 15.53 5.12
CA MET A 37 -0.21 14.37 4.27
C MET A 37 -1.24 13.46 4.92
N THR A 38 -2.07 12.81 4.09
CA THR A 38 -3.12 11.90 4.55
C THR A 38 -2.82 10.44 4.20
N ASN A 39 -3.58 9.52 4.80
CA ASN A 39 -3.71 8.15 4.32
C ASN A 39 -4.98 8.06 3.47
N ALA A 40 -4.88 7.59 2.24
CA ALA A 40 -6.02 7.30 1.38
C ALA A 40 -5.68 6.15 0.43
N ASP A 41 -6.56 5.17 0.35
CA ASP A 41 -6.33 3.91 -0.34
C ASP A 41 -7.29 3.72 -1.54
N ASN A 42 -8.17 4.69 -1.78
CA ASN A 42 -9.16 4.68 -2.86
C ASN A 42 -9.52 6.11 -3.31
N PRO A 43 -10.15 6.27 -4.49
CA PRO A 43 -10.47 7.59 -5.03
C PRO A 43 -11.40 8.43 -4.15
N ARG A 44 -12.41 7.80 -3.50
CA ARG A 44 -13.34 8.52 -2.62
C ARG A 44 -12.63 9.17 -1.44
N ASP A 45 -11.76 8.42 -0.78
CA ASP A 45 -11.02 8.90 0.37
C ASP A 45 -9.96 9.95 -0.04
N ALA A 46 -9.36 9.79 -1.23
CA ALA A 46 -8.48 10.80 -1.82
C ALA A 46 -9.21 12.13 -2.09
N GLN A 47 -10.42 12.08 -2.66
CA GLN A 47 -11.23 13.28 -2.89
C GLN A 47 -11.59 13.97 -1.58
N GLN A 48 -12.05 13.21 -0.59
CA GLN A 48 -12.37 13.74 0.74
C GLN A 48 -11.13 14.39 1.39
N ALA A 49 -9.97 13.80 1.24
CA ALA A 49 -8.72 14.34 1.76
C ALA A 49 -8.38 15.70 1.12
N VAL A 50 -8.52 15.81 -0.20
CA VAL A 50 -8.30 17.07 -0.93
C VAL A 50 -9.31 18.14 -0.49
N ASP A 51 -10.59 17.77 -0.35
CA ASP A 51 -11.66 18.67 0.10
C ASP A 51 -11.42 19.19 1.53
N LEU A 52 -10.75 18.40 2.38
CA LEU A 52 -10.35 18.76 3.74
C LEU A 52 -9.01 19.50 3.80
N GLY A 53 -8.35 19.74 2.66
CA GLY A 53 -7.12 20.52 2.57
C GLY A 53 -5.83 19.71 2.73
N ALA A 54 -5.85 18.39 2.52
CA ALA A 54 -4.63 17.59 2.49
C ALA A 54 -3.73 18.00 1.31
N GLU A 55 -2.43 18.06 1.56
CA GLU A 55 -1.44 18.51 0.58
C GLU A 55 -0.81 17.36 -0.20
N GLY A 56 -1.17 16.12 0.15
CA GLY A 56 -0.74 14.91 -0.53
C GLY A 56 -1.20 13.64 0.20
N ILE A 57 -0.89 12.51 -0.40
CA ILE A 57 -1.09 11.19 0.22
C ILE A 57 0.27 10.67 0.68
N GLY A 58 0.46 10.59 2.00
CA GLY A 58 1.67 10.05 2.62
C GLY A 58 1.71 8.53 2.67
N LEU A 59 0.55 7.90 2.58
CA LEU A 59 0.42 6.44 2.54
C LEU A 59 -0.82 6.03 1.75
N CYS A 60 -0.60 5.35 0.63
CA CYS A 60 -1.59 4.57 -0.10
C CYS A 60 -1.23 3.08 0.04
N ARG A 61 -2.09 2.30 0.69
CA ARG A 61 -1.92 0.87 0.93
C ARG A 61 -2.56 0.07 -0.18
N THR A 62 -1.75 -0.54 -1.02
CA THR A 62 -2.23 -1.24 -2.23
C THR A 62 -2.99 -2.52 -1.94
N GLU A 63 -2.79 -3.13 -0.77
CA GLU A 63 -3.54 -4.31 -0.34
C GLU A 63 -5.05 -4.07 -0.28
N HIS A 64 -5.50 -2.86 0.07
CA HIS A 64 -6.92 -2.54 0.13
C HIS A 64 -7.58 -2.55 -1.26
N MET A 65 -6.80 -2.37 -2.32
CA MET A 65 -7.28 -2.46 -3.69
C MET A 65 -7.55 -3.91 -4.12
N PHE A 66 -6.99 -4.92 -3.43
CA PHE A 66 -7.09 -6.33 -3.79
C PHE A 66 -8.35 -7.02 -3.28
N PHE A 67 -9.04 -6.45 -2.27
CA PHE A 67 -10.19 -7.08 -1.63
C PHE A 67 -11.53 -6.86 -2.37
N ALA A 68 -11.60 -6.05 -3.41
CA ALA A 68 -12.82 -5.83 -4.16
C ALA A 68 -13.27 -7.11 -4.89
N GLU A 69 -14.59 -7.35 -4.93
CA GLU A 69 -15.18 -8.57 -5.47
C GLU A 69 -14.81 -8.88 -6.91
N ASP A 70 -14.65 -7.83 -7.73
CA ASP A 70 -14.32 -7.91 -9.15
C ASP A 70 -12.89 -8.39 -9.42
N ARG A 71 -12.00 -8.35 -8.42
CA ARG A 71 -10.56 -8.65 -8.56
C ARG A 71 -10.00 -9.68 -7.58
N ILE A 72 -10.68 -9.92 -6.46
CA ILE A 72 -10.18 -10.84 -5.41
C ILE A 72 -9.95 -12.25 -5.95
N LYS A 73 -10.71 -12.70 -6.94
CA LYS A 73 -10.51 -14.00 -7.59
C LYS A 73 -9.15 -14.09 -8.28
N ALA A 74 -8.78 -13.06 -9.06
CA ALA A 74 -7.47 -13.02 -9.74
C ALA A 74 -6.31 -12.95 -8.75
N VAL A 75 -6.48 -12.25 -7.62
CA VAL A 75 -5.49 -12.21 -6.53
C VAL A 75 -5.32 -13.61 -5.91
N ARG A 76 -6.40 -14.34 -5.68
CA ARG A 76 -6.35 -15.72 -5.17
C ARG A 76 -5.74 -16.69 -6.18
N GLU A 77 -5.99 -16.53 -7.47
CA GLU A 77 -5.32 -17.27 -8.54
C GLU A 77 -3.79 -17.02 -8.49
N MET A 78 -3.37 -15.78 -8.32
CA MET A 78 -1.95 -15.42 -8.15
C MET A 78 -1.31 -16.10 -6.94
N ILE A 79 -2.02 -16.14 -5.81
CA ILE A 79 -1.54 -16.77 -4.57
C ILE A 79 -1.41 -18.30 -4.73
N CYS A 80 -2.34 -18.93 -5.44
CA CYS A 80 -2.37 -20.37 -5.66
C CYS A 80 -1.49 -20.84 -6.82
N ALA A 81 -0.89 -19.92 -7.58
CA ALA A 81 -0.02 -20.23 -8.70
C ALA A 81 1.20 -21.05 -8.27
N ARG A 82 1.50 -22.11 -9.03
CA ARG A 82 2.61 -23.04 -8.75
C ARG A 82 3.86 -22.70 -9.55
N THR A 83 3.70 -21.97 -10.66
CA THR A 83 4.79 -21.51 -11.51
C THR A 83 4.79 -20.00 -11.66
N VAL A 84 5.90 -19.46 -12.16
CA VAL A 84 6.01 -18.01 -12.45
C VAL A 84 5.02 -17.62 -13.55
N GLU A 85 4.88 -18.45 -14.58
CA GLU A 85 4.00 -18.20 -15.72
C GLU A 85 2.52 -18.14 -15.28
N GLU A 86 2.09 -19.06 -14.42
CA GLU A 86 0.74 -19.04 -13.84
C GLU A 86 0.52 -17.77 -13.00
N ARG A 87 1.50 -17.36 -12.23
CA ARG A 87 1.43 -16.15 -11.40
C ARG A 87 1.39 -14.89 -12.26
N GLU A 88 2.22 -14.80 -13.28
CA GLU A 88 2.20 -13.69 -14.23
C GLU A 88 0.87 -13.60 -14.99
N ALA A 89 0.28 -14.74 -15.38
CA ALA A 89 -1.04 -14.76 -16.01
C ALA A 89 -2.15 -14.25 -15.08
N ALA A 90 -2.10 -14.59 -13.78
CA ALA A 90 -3.03 -14.06 -12.78
C ALA A 90 -2.79 -12.57 -12.52
N LEU A 91 -1.54 -12.15 -12.39
CA LEU A 91 -1.16 -10.74 -12.22
C LEU A 91 -1.59 -9.87 -13.40
N ALA A 92 -1.54 -10.39 -14.62
CA ALA A 92 -2.03 -9.69 -15.82
C ALA A 92 -3.53 -9.39 -15.75
N LYS A 93 -4.31 -10.16 -14.98
CA LYS A 93 -5.73 -9.88 -14.73
C LYS A 93 -5.91 -8.80 -13.64
N VAL A 94 -4.98 -8.71 -12.68
CA VAL A 94 -5.02 -7.72 -11.57
C VAL A 94 -4.53 -6.35 -12.02
N GLU A 95 -3.51 -6.30 -12.89
CA GLU A 95 -2.84 -5.07 -13.32
C GLU A 95 -3.80 -3.98 -13.83
N PRO A 96 -4.79 -4.26 -14.71
CA PRO A 96 -5.70 -3.23 -15.19
C PRO A 96 -6.56 -2.59 -14.10
N PHE A 97 -6.95 -3.35 -13.09
CA PHE A 97 -7.72 -2.83 -11.96
C PHE A 97 -6.88 -1.88 -11.11
N GLN A 98 -5.66 -2.29 -10.74
CA GLN A 98 -4.76 -1.42 -10.01
C GLN A 98 -4.38 -0.16 -10.78
N GLN A 99 -4.08 -0.30 -12.08
CA GLN A 99 -3.81 0.83 -12.94
C GLN A 99 -4.98 1.82 -12.95
N GLY A 100 -6.21 1.35 -13.10
CA GLY A 100 -7.41 2.17 -13.08
C GLY A 100 -7.62 2.90 -11.74
N ASP A 101 -7.36 2.24 -10.62
CA ASP A 101 -7.41 2.85 -9.29
C ASP A 101 -6.38 3.97 -9.15
N PHE A 102 -5.13 3.75 -9.58
CA PHE A 102 -4.09 4.78 -9.55
C PHE A 102 -4.40 5.94 -10.50
N GLU A 103 -4.93 5.68 -11.69
CA GLU A 103 -5.36 6.73 -12.60
C GLU A 103 -6.43 7.63 -11.98
N ALA A 104 -7.44 7.02 -11.35
CA ALA A 104 -8.49 7.78 -10.67
C ALA A 104 -7.93 8.61 -9.50
N MET A 105 -7.01 8.05 -8.72
CA MET A 105 -6.36 8.78 -7.63
C MET A 105 -5.45 9.91 -8.16
N TYR A 106 -4.66 9.69 -9.20
CA TYR A 106 -3.81 10.73 -9.79
C TYR A 106 -4.62 11.89 -10.38
N ARG A 107 -5.79 11.61 -11.01
CA ARG A 107 -6.68 12.67 -11.50
C ARG A 107 -7.17 13.57 -10.35
N ILE A 108 -7.46 12.99 -9.19
CA ILE A 108 -7.90 13.73 -8.00
C ILE A 108 -6.74 14.50 -7.37
N MET A 109 -5.59 13.86 -7.26
CA MET A 109 -4.42 14.46 -6.60
C MET A 109 -3.76 15.55 -7.44
N GLY A 110 -3.84 15.46 -8.77
CA GLY A 110 -3.11 16.35 -9.67
C GLY A 110 -1.61 16.25 -9.44
N GLU A 111 -0.94 17.37 -9.21
CA GLU A 111 0.51 17.42 -8.94
C GLU A 111 0.89 17.17 -7.46
N ARG A 112 -0.12 16.91 -6.59
CA ARG A 112 0.16 16.62 -5.18
C ARG A 112 0.86 15.28 -5.06
N PRO A 113 1.88 15.16 -4.17
CA PRO A 113 2.60 13.92 -3.99
C PRO A 113 1.70 12.79 -3.49
N MET A 114 1.91 11.60 -4.01
CA MET A 114 1.23 10.38 -3.59
C MET A 114 2.26 9.28 -3.39
N THR A 115 2.42 8.82 -2.13
CA THR A 115 3.31 7.73 -1.76
C THR A 115 2.53 6.41 -1.77
N ILE A 116 2.91 5.52 -2.65
CA ILE A 116 2.26 4.23 -2.88
C ILE A 116 3.10 3.13 -2.24
N ARG A 117 2.57 2.50 -1.20
CA ARG A 117 3.21 1.35 -0.58
C ARG A 117 2.85 0.08 -1.35
N TYR A 118 3.86 -0.66 -1.77
CA TYR A 118 3.67 -1.96 -2.39
C TYR A 118 3.11 -2.98 -1.39
N LEU A 119 2.61 -4.09 -1.92
CA LEU A 119 1.92 -5.13 -1.16
C LEU A 119 2.70 -5.50 0.11
N ASP A 120 2.04 -5.32 1.26
CA ASP A 120 2.65 -5.50 2.57
C ASP A 120 2.18 -6.76 3.31
N PRO A 121 0.86 -7.07 3.42
CA PRO A 121 0.42 -8.18 4.25
C PRO A 121 0.81 -9.54 3.66
N PRO A 122 0.90 -10.59 4.53
CA PRO A 122 1.10 -11.96 4.08
C PRO A 122 -0.04 -12.44 3.17
N LEU A 123 0.27 -13.30 2.22
CA LEU A 123 -0.70 -13.77 1.22
C LEU A 123 -1.88 -14.54 1.81
N HIS A 124 -1.72 -15.17 2.97
CA HIS A 124 -2.82 -15.91 3.62
C HIS A 124 -4.00 -15.01 4.03
N GLU A 125 -3.79 -13.71 4.22
CA GLU A 125 -4.86 -12.76 4.57
C GLU A 125 -5.93 -12.63 3.46
N PHE A 126 -5.59 -12.95 2.22
CA PHE A 126 -6.52 -12.93 1.08
C PHE A 126 -7.29 -14.24 0.90
N LEU A 127 -6.97 -15.27 1.69
CA LEU A 127 -7.57 -16.59 1.60
C LEU A 127 -8.55 -16.82 2.76
N PRO A 128 -9.62 -17.58 2.53
CA PRO A 128 -10.55 -17.95 3.58
C PRO A 128 -9.90 -18.90 4.58
N THR A 129 -10.37 -18.85 5.83
CA THR A 129 -9.89 -19.72 6.91
C THR A 129 -10.87 -20.85 7.26
N LYS A 130 -12.16 -20.67 6.99
CA LYS A 130 -13.20 -21.66 7.28
C LYS A 130 -13.27 -22.73 6.18
N ASP A 131 -13.45 -23.98 6.56
CA ASP A 131 -13.50 -25.09 5.61
C ASP A 131 -14.64 -24.98 4.57
N GLU A 132 -15.76 -24.39 4.96
CA GLU A 132 -16.90 -24.14 4.06
C GLU A 132 -16.53 -23.17 2.96
N ASP A 133 -15.92 -22.04 3.33
CA ASP A 133 -15.48 -20.99 2.40
C ASP A 133 -14.32 -21.49 1.51
N ILE A 134 -13.44 -22.36 2.04
CA ILE A 134 -12.36 -23.00 1.27
C ILE A 134 -12.94 -23.95 0.20
N LYS A 135 -14.00 -24.72 0.53
CA LYS A 135 -14.66 -25.61 -0.43
C LYS A 135 -15.33 -24.82 -1.55
N GLU A 136 -16.01 -23.74 -1.22
CA GLU A 136 -16.66 -22.85 -2.19
C GLU A 136 -15.59 -22.24 -3.12
N LEU A 137 -14.53 -21.67 -2.55
CA LEU A 137 -13.43 -21.08 -3.32
C LEU A 137 -12.73 -22.12 -4.20
N ALA A 138 -12.50 -23.35 -3.72
CA ALA A 138 -11.90 -24.40 -4.51
C ALA A 138 -12.75 -24.74 -5.75
N ALA A 139 -14.06 -24.84 -5.58
CA ALA A 139 -14.98 -25.07 -6.69
C ALA A 139 -14.93 -23.92 -7.72
N ASP A 140 -14.93 -22.67 -7.26
CA ASP A 140 -14.86 -21.48 -8.10
C ASP A 140 -13.54 -21.37 -8.89
N MET A 141 -12.46 -21.87 -8.32
CA MET A 141 -11.13 -21.88 -8.94
C MET A 141 -10.84 -23.14 -9.77
N GLY A 142 -11.74 -24.13 -9.78
CA GLY A 142 -11.52 -25.41 -10.44
C GLY A 142 -10.42 -26.25 -9.78
N MET A 143 -10.18 -26.06 -8.50
CA MET A 143 -9.23 -26.81 -7.68
C MET A 143 -9.94 -27.86 -6.81
N THR A 144 -9.21 -28.87 -6.35
CA THR A 144 -9.74 -29.74 -5.29
C THR A 144 -9.71 -29.03 -3.95
N TYR A 145 -10.61 -29.42 -3.03
CA TYR A 145 -10.57 -28.89 -1.66
C TYR A 145 -9.23 -29.15 -0.98
N ASP A 146 -8.68 -30.36 -1.15
CA ASP A 146 -7.41 -30.74 -0.51
C ASP A 146 -6.23 -29.90 -1.05
N ASP A 147 -6.19 -29.64 -2.35
CA ASP A 147 -5.16 -28.78 -2.94
C ASP A 147 -5.21 -27.36 -2.35
N LEU A 148 -6.39 -26.74 -2.33
CA LEU A 148 -6.53 -25.39 -1.79
C LEU A 148 -6.30 -25.34 -0.28
N LYS A 149 -6.78 -26.36 0.46
CA LYS A 149 -6.53 -26.48 1.91
C LYS A 149 -5.05 -26.60 2.22
N ASN A 150 -4.30 -27.34 1.40
CA ASN A 150 -2.85 -27.43 1.54
C ASN A 150 -2.17 -26.08 1.31
N VAL A 151 -2.60 -25.29 0.30
CA VAL A 151 -2.08 -23.92 0.07
C VAL A 151 -2.36 -23.05 1.28
N VAL A 152 -3.61 -22.99 1.75
CA VAL A 152 -4.01 -22.19 2.92
C VAL A 152 -3.18 -22.55 4.14
N THR A 153 -3.01 -23.86 4.39
CA THR A 153 -2.24 -24.37 5.54
C THR A 153 -0.75 -24.02 5.42
N SER A 154 -0.18 -24.14 4.22
CA SER A 154 1.25 -23.84 3.98
C SER A 154 1.59 -22.36 4.12
N LEU A 155 0.63 -21.50 3.84
CA LEU A 155 0.79 -20.03 3.94
C LEU A 155 0.46 -19.49 5.34
N HIS A 156 -0.15 -20.32 6.20
CA HIS A 156 -0.52 -19.88 7.55
C HIS A 156 0.72 -19.53 8.37
N GLU A 157 0.71 -18.36 8.97
CA GLU A 157 1.80 -17.86 9.81
C GLU A 157 1.36 -17.70 11.26
N PHE A 158 2.21 -18.13 12.21
CA PHE A 158 1.95 -17.97 13.64
C PHE A 158 2.11 -16.52 14.09
N ASN A 159 2.98 -15.77 13.45
CA ASN A 159 3.19 -14.34 13.69
C ASN A 159 3.24 -13.58 12.35
N PRO A 160 2.09 -13.10 11.86
CA PRO A 160 2.02 -12.38 10.59
C PRO A 160 2.90 -11.13 10.53
N MET A 161 3.15 -10.45 11.67
CA MET A 161 3.97 -9.25 11.72
C MET A 161 5.42 -9.52 11.30
N MET A 162 5.97 -10.69 11.66
CA MET A 162 7.35 -11.08 11.37
C MET A 162 7.47 -12.13 10.27
N GLY A 163 6.38 -12.41 9.55
CA GLY A 163 6.28 -13.46 8.57
C GLY A 163 6.74 -13.07 7.15
N HIS A 164 6.26 -13.85 6.18
CA HIS A 164 6.55 -13.69 4.76
C HIS A 164 5.66 -12.60 4.15
N ARG A 165 6.05 -11.35 4.31
CA ARG A 165 5.31 -10.15 3.90
C ARG A 165 6.25 -9.05 3.40
N GLY A 166 5.68 -8.00 2.82
CA GLY A 166 6.40 -6.80 2.43
C GLY A 166 7.55 -7.06 1.47
N CYS A 167 8.72 -6.49 1.72
CA CYS A 167 9.88 -6.68 0.86
C CYS A 167 10.30 -8.16 0.74
N ARG A 168 10.09 -8.99 1.77
CA ARG A 168 10.41 -10.43 1.72
C ARG A 168 9.55 -11.13 0.68
N LEU A 169 8.27 -10.76 0.60
CA LEU A 169 7.35 -11.26 -0.42
C LEU A 169 7.80 -10.82 -1.81
N ALA A 170 8.20 -9.56 -1.97
CA ALA A 170 8.69 -9.02 -3.23
C ALA A 170 10.04 -9.61 -3.67
N VAL A 171 10.87 -10.07 -2.72
CA VAL A 171 12.10 -10.83 -3.04
C VAL A 171 11.78 -12.24 -3.53
N THR A 172 10.81 -12.91 -2.91
CA THR A 172 10.40 -14.26 -3.31
C THR A 172 9.62 -14.28 -4.63
N TYR A 173 8.77 -13.29 -4.84
CA TYR A 173 7.88 -13.15 -6.00
C TYR A 173 8.04 -11.77 -6.64
N PRO A 174 9.19 -11.50 -7.30
CA PRO A 174 9.50 -10.17 -7.86
C PRO A 174 8.51 -9.74 -8.95
N GLU A 175 7.82 -10.66 -9.57
CA GLU A 175 6.76 -10.39 -10.56
C GLU A 175 5.59 -9.59 -9.97
N ILE A 176 5.33 -9.68 -8.65
CA ILE A 176 4.31 -8.86 -7.97
C ILE A 176 4.76 -7.39 -7.96
N ALA A 177 5.99 -7.13 -7.56
CA ALA A 177 6.55 -5.77 -7.58
C ALA A 177 6.62 -5.21 -9.01
N ALA A 178 7.00 -6.04 -9.98
CA ALA A 178 7.02 -5.65 -11.39
C ALA A 178 5.62 -5.27 -11.90
N MET A 179 4.58 -6.03 -11.56
CA MET A 179 3.19 -5.71 -11.92
C MET A 179 2.74 -4.40 -11.27
N GLN A 180 2.98 -4.22 -9.98
CA GLN A 180 2.62 -2.97 -9.28
C GLN A 180 3.34 -1.77 -9.89
N THR A 181 4.61 -1.92 -10.26
CA THR A 181 5.36 -0.86 -10.95
C THR A 181 4.74 -0.52 -12.30
N ARG A 182 4.36 -1.52 -13.10
CA ARG A 182 3.67 -1.28 -14.37
C ARG A 182 2.36 -0.51 -14.16
N ALA A 183 1.56 -0.93 -13.20
CA ALA A 183 0.29 -0.26 -12.89
C ALA A 183 0.48 1.21 -12.48
N VAL A 184 1.45 1.49 -11.60
CA VAL A 184 1.75 2.85 -11.12
C VAL A 184 2.27 3.74 -12.24
N ILE A 185 3.28 3.27 -12.97
CA ILE A 185 3.94 4.08 -14.01
C ILE A 185 3.00 4.32 -15.20
N LYS A 186 2.28 3.30 -15.67
CA LYS A 186 1.29 3.47 -16.75
C LYS A 186 0.19 4.44 -16.36
N ALA A 187 -0.31 4.35 -15.12
CA ALA A 187 -1.31 5.29 -14.61
C ALA A 187 -0.79 6.73 -14.60
N ALA A 188 0.43 6.94 -14.11
CA ALA A 188 1.05 8.25 -14.09
C ALA A 188 1.27 8.81 -15.51
N LEU A 189 1.76 7.99 -16.44
CA LEU A 189 1.94 8.36 -17.85
C LEU A 189 0.62 8.76 -18.51
N ASN A 190 -0.43 7.94 -18.34
CA ASN A 190 -1.75 8.19 -18.93
C ASN A 190 -2.36 9.49 -18.39
N VAL A 191 -2.36 9.69 -17.07
CA VAL A 191 -2.96 10.87 -16.46
C VAL A 191 -2.13 12.13 -16.74
N SER A 192 -0.80 12.03 -16.79
CA SER A 192 0.05 13.17 -17.21
C SER A 192 -0.24 13.58 -18.65
N ALA A 193 -0.40 12.62 -19.56
CA ALA A 193 -0.74 12.90 -20.96
C ALA A 193 -2.16 13.49 -21.11
N GLU A 194 -3.13 13.02 -20.29
CA GLU A 194 -4.52 13.47 -20.29
C GLU A 194 -4.68 14.89 -19.74
N THR A 195 -4.00 15.19 -18.62
CA THR A 195 -4.25 16.41 -17.84
C THR A 195 -3.20 17.50 -18.04
N GLY A 196 -2.01 17.13 -18.51
CA GLY A 196 -0.83 18.00 -18.56
C GLY A 196 -0.14 18.19 -17.21
N HIS A 197 -0.60 17.51 -16.14
CA HIS A 197 0.05 17.56 -14.83
C HIS A 197 1.39 16.80 -14.85
N VAL A 198 2.36 17.35 -14.12
CA VAL A 198 3.64 16.66 -13.87
C VAL A 198 3.46 15.75 -12.65
N ILE A 199 3.22 14.46 -12.91
CA ILE A 199 3.08 13.45 -11.85
C ILE A 199 4.43 12.79 -11.59
N THR A 200 4.84 12.80 -10.32
CA THR A 200 6.05 12.11 -9.85
C THR A 200 5.63 10.99 -8.89
N PRO A 201 5.55 9.74 -9.33
CA PRO A 201 5.23 8.61 -8.45
C PRO A 201 6.25 8.43 -7.33
N HIS A 202 5.76 8.28 -6.09
CA HIS A 202 6.58 7.88 -4.95
C HIS A 202 6.27 6.43 -4.60
N ILE A 203 7.21 5.53 -4.86
CA ILE A 203 7.09 4.08 -4.65
C ILE A 203 7.76 3.72 -3.35
N MET A 204 7.02 3.12 -2.42
CA MET A 204 7.51 2.76 -1.10
C MET A 204 7.54 1.25 -0.91
N ILE A 205 8.72 0.72 -0.60
CA ILE A 205 8.93 -0.69 -0.30
C ILE A 205 8.80 -0.89 1.20
N PRO A 206 7.80 -1.68 1.68
CA PRO A 206 7.57 -1.90 3.10
C PRO A 206 8.53 -2.93 3.71
N LEU A 207 8.67 -2.91 5.03
CA LEU A 207 9.27 -3.95 5.86
C LEU A 207 10.77 -4.21 5.60
N VAL A 208 11.48 -3.26 5.04
CA VAL A 208 12.92 -3.38 4.80
C VAL A 208 13.68 -3.43 6.13
N GLY A 209 14.47 -4.47 6.31
CA GLY A 209 15.34 -4.66 7.49
C GLY A 209 16.82 -4.55 7.17
N GLU A 210 17.20 -4.65 5.90
CA GLU A 210 18.58 -4.58 5.42
C GLU A 210 18.64 -3.92 4.04
N VAL A 211 19.75 -3.23 3.75
CA VAL A 211 19.95 -2.51 2.49
C VAL A 211 19.83 -3.41 1.25
N LYS A 212 20.26 -4.67 1.33
CA LYS A 212 20.18 -5.63 0.23
C LYS A 212 18.75 -5.97 -0.18
N GLU A 213 17.82 -6.01 0.78
CA GLU A 213 16.40 -6.24 0.51
C GLU A 213 15.82 -5.07 -0.31
N LEU A 214 16.11 -3.83 0.11
CA LEU A 214 15.68 -2.65 -0.63
C LEU A 214 16.28 -2.63 -2.03
N LYS A 215 17.60 -2.83 -2.13
CA LYS A 215 18.30 -2.81 -3.40
C LYS A 215 17.72 -3.82 -4.39
N PHE A 216 17.48 -5.05 -3.96
CA PHE A 216 16.92 -6.09 -4.83
C PHE A 216 15.57 -5.69 -5.42
N VAL A 217 14.65 -5.22 -4.56
CA VAL A 217 13.31 -4.82 -5.01
C VAL A 217 13.37 -3.54 -5.83
N LYS A 218 14.21 -2.58 -5.45
CA LYS A 218 14.46 -1.34 -6.21
C LYS A 218 14.97 -1.63 -7.62
N ASP A 219 15.90 -2.58 -7.78
CA ASP A 219 16.44 -2.94 -9.10
C ASP A 219 15.32 -3.47 -10.03
N VAL A 220 14.34 -4.22 -9.50
CA VAL A 220 13.15 -4.65 -10.25
C VAL A 220 12.27 -3.44 -10.62
N VAL A 221 12.00 -2.57 -9.66
CA VAL A 221 11.18 -1.36 -9.86
C VAL A 221 11.78 -0.45 -10.92
N VAL A 222 13.06 -0.12 -10.77
CA VAL A 222 13.79 0.79 -11.68
C VAL A 222 13.81 0.22 -13.09
N LYS A 223 14.11 -1.07 -13.25
CA LYS A 223 14.11 -1.70 -14.57
C LYS A 223 12.77 -1.54 -15.27
N VAL A 224 11.66 -1.87 -14.60
CA VAL A 224 10.32 -1.81 -15.20
C VAL A 224 9.89 -0.35 -15.46
N ALA A 225 10.16 0.55 -14.53
CA ALA A 225 9.80 1.96 -14.67
C ALA A 225 10.55 2.62 -15.82
N ASP A 226 11.86 2.44 -15.89
CA ASP A 226 12.71 3.03 -16.94
C ASP A 226 12.34 2.52 -18.33
N GLU A 227 12.05 1.20 -18.47
CA GLU A 227 11.60 0.60 -19.73
C GLU A 227 10.28 1.25 -20.22
N LEU A 228 9.31 1.46 -19.32
CA LEU A 228 8.02 2.06 -19.66
C LEU A 228 8.14 3.55 -20.01
N ILE A 229 8.91 4.30 -19.22
CA ILE A 229 9.13 5.73 -19.45
C ILE A 229 9.87 5.96 -20.77
N ALA A 230 10.91 5.16 -21.04
CA ALA A 230 11.64 5.22 -22.30
C ALA A 230 10.74 4.87 -23.51
N ALA A 231 9.90 3.82 -23.38
CA ALA A 231 8.94 3.45 -24.42
C ALA A 231 7.89 4.53 -24.71
N ALA A 232 7.49 5.30 -23.67
CA ALA A 232 6.58 6.42 -23.82
C ALA A 232 7.25 7.68 -24.43
N GLY A 233 8.58 7.74 -24.46
CA GLY A 233 9.32 8.87 -25.02
C GLY A 233 9.18 10.17 -24.24
N VAL A 234 8.94 10.10 -22.93
CA VAL A 234 8.74 11.25 -22.04
C VAL A 234 9.82 11.30 -20.95
N ASP A 235 10.03 12.48 -20.35
CA ASP A 235 10.92 12.65 -19.19
C ASP A 235 10.05 12.67 -17.92
N MET A 236 9.66 11.49 -17.42
CA MET A 236 8.96 11.33 -16.17
C MET A 236 9.95 10.99 -15.05
N LYS A 237 9.81 11.67 -13.91
CA LYS A 237 10.57 11.35 -12.70
C LYS A 237 9.70 10.49 -11.77
N TYR A 238 10.33 9.63 -11.00
CA TYR A 238 9.74 8.86 -9.91
C TYR A 238 10.75 8.71 -8.78
N GLN A 239 10.31 8.31 -7.61
CA GLN A 239 11.17 8.07 -6.46
C GLN A 239 10.90 6.68 -5.88
N VAL A 240 11.96 6.01 -5.43
CA VAL A 240 11.88 4.74 -4.72
C VAL A 240 12.43 4.92 -3.31
N GLY A 241 11.57 4.71 -2.33
CA GLY A 241 11.93 4.81 -0.91
C GLY A 241 11.43 3.62 -0.12
N THR A 242 11.54 3.71 1.19
CA THR A 242 11.15 2.64 2.09
C THR A 242 10.45 3.14 3.34
N MET A 243 9.73 2.25 4.02
CA MET A 243 9.20 2.48 5.35
C MET A 243 10.20 1.96 6.40
N ILE A 244 10.62 2.83 7.30
CA ILE A 244 11.42 2.45 8.47
C ILE A 244 10.44 2.02 9.56
N GLU A 245 10.35 0.72 9.77
CA GLU A 245 9.39 0.10 10.70
C GLU A 245 9.99 -1.10 11.45
N ILE A 246 11.23 -1.46 11.16
CA ILE A 246 11.99 -2.50 11.84
C ILE A 246 13.13 -1.84 12.61
N PRO A 247 13.36 -2.18 13.90
CA PRO A 247 14.44 -1.60 14.70
C PRO A 247 15.81 -1.70 14.03
N ARG A 248 16.12 -2.84 13.38
CA ARG A 248 17.36 -3.00 12.63
C ARG A 248 17.50 -1.96 11.51
N ALA A 249 16.42 -1.71 10.75
CA ALA A 249 16.42 -0.69 9.70
C ALA A 249 16.67 0.72 10.25
N ALA A 250 16.10 1.04 11.41
CA ALA A 250 16.34 2.32 12.08
C ALA A 250 17.81 2.48 12.48
N LEU A 251 18.43 1.43 13.01
CA LEU A 251 19.85 1.44 13.41
C LEU A 251 20.80 1.50 12.21
N THR A 252 20.43 0.96 11.07
CA THR A 252 21.22 0.95 9.83
C THR A 252 20.71 1.93 8.77
N ALA A 253 19.89 2.91 9.18
CA ALA A 253 19.24 3.84 8.26
C ALA A 253 20.21 4.62 7.37
N GLY A 254 21.42 4.92 7.85
CA GLY A 254 22.48 5.55 7.05
C GLY A 254 22.97 4.71 5.87
N GLU A 255 22.92 3.37 5.98
CA GLU A 255 23.23 2.48 4.86
C GLU A 255 22.05 2.37 3.89
N ILE A 256 20.82 2.26 4.42
CA ILE A 256 19.60 2.19 3.63
C ILE A 256 19.39 3.50 2.85
N ALA A 257 19.75 4.65 3.41
CA ALA A 257 19.66 5.96 2.76
C ALA A 257 20.55 6.12 1.51
N LYS A 258 21.52 5.24 1.29
CA LYS A 258 22.30 5.23 0.05
C LYS A 258 21.51 4.71 -1.14
N GLU A 259 20.47 3.91 -0.88
CA GLU A 259 19.57 3.34 -1.88
C GLU A 259 18.20 4.01 -1.88
N ALA A 260 17.67 4.42 -0.74
CA ALA A 260 16.35 5.05 -0.63
C ALA A 260 16.41 6.54 -0.94
N GLU A 261 15.45 7.03 -1.72
CA GLU A 261 15.31 8.45 -2.05
C GLU A 261 14.43 9.19 -1.03
N PHE A 262 13.65 8.45 -0.24
CA PHE A 262 12.90 8.97 0.90
C PHE A 262 12.65 7.89 1.94
N PHE A 263 12.33 8.31 3.16
CA PHE A 263 11.85 7.45 4.24
C PHE A 263 10.41 7.82 4.62
N SER A 264 9.62 6.79 4.91
CA SER A 264 8.39 6.86 5.69
C SER A 264 8.60 6.12 7.01
N PHE A 265 7.73 6.29 7.98
CA PHE A 265 7.90 5.69 9.31
C PHE A 265 6.66 4.89 9.71
N GLY A 266 6.81 3.57 9.81
CA GLY A 266 5.79 2.64 10.29
C GLY A 266 5.77 2.56 11.80
N THR A 267 5.20 3.57 12.46
CA THR A 267 5.28 3.73 13.92
C THR A 267 4.62 2.60 14.70
N ASN A 268 3.59 1.94 14.15
CA ASN A 268 2.97 0.79 14.80
C ASN A 268 3.95 -0.37 14.93
N ASP A 269 4.48 -0.85 13.81
CA ASP A 269 5.41 -2.00 13.77
C ASP A 269 6.70 -1.68 14.51
N LEU A 270 7.26 -0.47 14.28
CA LEU A 270 8.49 -0.06 14.96
C LEU A 270 8.33 -0.03 16.48
N THR A 271 7.23 0.51 16.99
CA THR A 271 6.96 0.54 18.44
C THR A 271 6.80 -0.87 19.01
N GLN A 272 5.98 -1.70 18.38
CA GLN A 272 5.73 -3.06 18.86
C GLN A 272 7.01 -3.90 18.87
N MET A 273 7.81 -3.84 17.82
CA MET A 273 9.08 -4.59 17.74
C MET A 273 10.13 -4.04 18.71
N THR A 274 10.15 -2.73 18.96
CA THR A 274 11.09 -2.12 19.91
C THR A 274 10.76 -2.48 21.35
N PHE A 275 9.49 -2.46 21.72
CA PHE A 275 9.04 -2.83 23.06
C PHE A 275 8.91 -4.35 23.25
N GLY A 276 8.82 -5.12 22.17
CA GLY A 276 8.75 -6.58 22.22
C GLY A 276 7.37 -7.12 22.63
N PHE A 277 6.29 -6.35 22.44
CA PHE A 277 4.92 -6.80 22.67
C PHE A 277 3.93 -6.19 21.67
N SER A 278 2.80 -6.89 21.50
CA SER A 278 1.73 -6.44 20.61
C SER A 278 0.94 -5.29 21.21
N ARG A 279 0.58 -4.32 20.38
CA ARG A 279 -0.36 -3.24 20.74
C ARG A 279 -1.70 -3.79 21.27
N ASP A 280 -2.18 -4.88 20.66
CA ASP A 280 -3.48 -5.46 20.98
C ASP A 280 -3.46 -6.19 22.33
N ASP A 281 -2.28 -6.61 22.78
CA ASP A 281 -2.09 -7.26 24.08
C ASP A 281 -1.64 -6.32 25.21
N ALA A 282 -1.17 -5.11 24.88
CA ALA A 282 -0.59 -4.17 25.83
C ALA A 282 -1.55 -3.76 26.97
N ALA A 283 -2.86 -3.82 26.73
CA ALA A 283 -3.86 -3.48 27.76
C ALA A 283 -3.95 -4.52 28.90
N LYS A 284 -3.27 -5.67 28.78
CA LYS A 284 -3.28 -6.73 29.79
C LYS A 284 -2.24 -6.52 30.91
N PHE A 285 -1.29 -5.58 30.73
CA PHE A 285 -0.23 -5.26 31.70
C PHE A 285 0.09 -3.77 31.79
#